data_cc8c56cf1b7201063bd4a07b744ab439
#
_entry.id   cc8c56cf1b7201063bd4a07b744ab439
#
_cell.length_a   1.000
_cell.length_b   1.000
_cell.length_c   1.000
_cell.angle_alpha   90.00
_cell.angle_beta   90.00
_cell.angle_gamma   90.00
#
_symmetry.space_group_name_H-M   'P 1'
#
loop_
_entity.id
_entity.type
_entity.pdbx_description
1 polymer ?
#
loop_
_entity_poly.entity_id
_entity_poly.type
_entity_poly.pdbx_seq_one_letter_code
_entity_poly.pdbx_strand_id
1 'polypeptide(L)'
;MTISGAIIGYKTALYSLKADISIKKEQIIELNLCRKEIKEAKLTLSDASKKITHPDLTSHTWFGHLADTFDDIRDEMASASQEIKGVQLTNLLNRIDEIISDFTSEIHSLEHEIHSVERKIEKEKQKQLEEKRG
;
A
#
# COMPACT_ATOMS: atom_id res chain seq x y z
N MET A 1 -35.89 29.65 10.94
CA MET A 1 -34.65 30.05 10.33
C MET A 1 -34.28 29.06 9.25
N THR A 2 -34.26 29.50 8.02
CA THR A 2 -33.89 28.63 6.91
C THR A 2 -32.37 28.58 6.79
N ILE A 3 -31.81 27.37 6.81
CA ILE A 3 -30.41 27.15 6.51
C ILE A 3 -30.22 27.42 5.03
N SER A 4 -29.21 28.22 4.68
CA SER A 4 -28.88 28.50 3.28
C SER A 4 -28.64 27.22 2.49
N GLY A 5 -29.14 27.15 1.25
CA GLY A 5 -28.86 26.07 0.34
C GLY A 5 -27.38 25.90 0.09
N ALA A 6 -26.62 27.00 0.09
CA ALA A 6 -25.16 26.98 -0.05
C ALA A 6 -24.50 26.24 1.11
N ILE A 7 -24.92 26.50 2.34
CA ILE A 7 -24.39 25.81 3.53
C ILE A 7 -24.71 24.33 3.50
N ILE A 8 -25.90 23.95 3.11
CA ILE A 8 -26.30 22.54 2.96
C ILE A 8 -25.41 21.84 1.94
N GLY A 9 -25.17 22.48 0.78
CA GLY A 9 -24.29 21.97 -0.24
C GLY A 9 -22.85 21.78 0.24
N TYR A 10 -22.32 22.75 0.97
CA TYR A 10 -20.97 22.68 1.55
C TYR A 10 -20.86 21.58 2.61
N LYS A 11 -21.85 21.41 3.46
CA LYS A 11 -21.88 20.31 4.45
C LYS A 11 -21.93 18.94 3.80
N THR A 12 -22.69 18.81 2.72
CA THR A 12 -22.73 17.59 1.92
C THR A 12 -21.36 17.29 1.30
N ALA A 13 -20.70 18.31 0.76
CA ALA A 13 -19.35 18.19 0.24
C ALA A 13 -18.34 17.75 1.30
N LEU A 14 -18.44 18.34 2.51
CA LEU A 14 -17.57 17.95 3.64
C LEU A 14 -17.75 16.49 4.02
N TYR A 15 -19.00 16.03 4.10
CA TYR A 15 -19.31 14.62 4.39
C TYR A 15 -18.64 13.69 3.38
N SER A 16 -18.78 14.00 2.10
CA SER A 16 -18.21 13.22 1.01
C SER A 16 -16.67 13.21 1.08
N LEU A 17 -16.04 14.36 1.30
CA LEU A 17 -14.58 14.48 1.40
C LEU A 17 -14.04 13.69 2.59
N LYS A 18 -14.70 13.78 3.73
CA LYS A 18 -14.30 13.03 4.94
C LYS A 18 -14.47 11.52 4.75
N ALA A 19 -15.53 11.09 4.05
CA ALA A 19 -15.74 9.69 3.71
C ALA A 19 -14.63 9.17 2.79
N ASP A 20 -14.25 9.94 1.78
CA ASP A 20 -13.16 9.58 0.87
C ASP A 20 -11.83 9.44 1.60
N ILE A 21 -11.52 10.34 2.53
CA ILE A 21 -10.31 10.26 3.37
C ILE A 21 -10.33 8.98 4.20
N SER A 22 -11.46 8.66 4.82
CA SER A 22 -11.62 7.46 5.64
C SER A 22 -11.35 6.19 4.84
N ILE A 23 -11.90 6.11 3.63
CA ILE A 23 -11.70 4.97 2.73
C ILE A 23 -10.21 4.85 2.37
N LYS A 24 -9.55 5.95 2.02
CA LYS A 24 -8.13 5.93 1.66
C LYS A 24 -7.24 5.53 2.83
N LYS A 25 -7.55 5.97 4.04
CA LYS A 25 -6.82 5.56 5.24
C LYS A 25 -6.95 4.06 5.49
N GLU A 26 -8.14 3.50 5.32
CA GLU A 26 -8.35 2.05 5.42
C GLU A 26 -7.55 1.29 4.37
N GLN A 27 -7.55 1.77 3.13
CA GLN A 27 -6.77 1.17 2.04
C GLN A 27 -5.28 1.19 2.34
N ILE A 28 -4.76 2.26 2.92
CA ILE A 28 -3.35 2.35 3.35
C ILE A 28 -3.06 1.31 4.44
N ILE A 29 -3.94 1.11 5.40
CA ILE A 29 -3.78 0.09 6.43
C ILE A 29 -3.71 -1.30 5.80
N GLU A 30 -4.60 -1.62 4.87
CA GLU A 30 -4.60 -2.89 4.15
C GLU A 30 -3.33 -3.09 3.33
N LEU A 31 -2.84 -2.04 2.67
CA LEU A 31 -1.59 -2.08 1.90
C LEU A 31 -0.39 -2.32 2.81
N ASN A 32 -0.35 -1.72 3.99
CA ASN A 32 0.72 -1.95 4.96
C ASN A 32 0.70 -3.38 5.50
N LEU A 33 -0.48 -3.98 5.72
CA LEU A 33 -0.61 -5.38 6.09
C LEU A 33 -0.10 -6.30 4.98
N CYS A 34 -0.49 -6.03 3.74
CA CYS A 34 -0.03 -6.76 2.57
C CYS A 34 1.50 -6.68 2.44
N ARG A 35 2.06 -5.49 2.63
CA ARG A 35 3.51 -5.26 2.62
C ARG A 35 4.22 -6.12 3.67
N LYS A 36 3.67 -6.19 4.87
CA LYS A 36 4.21 -7.03 5.96
C LYS A 36 4.19 -8.51 5.57
N GLU A 37 3.08 -8.99 5.03
CA GLU A 37 2.94 -10.37 4.60
C GLU A 37 3.93 -10.73 3.48
N ILE A 38 4.15 -9.81 2.54
CA ILE A 38 5.14 -10.01 1.46
C ILE A 38 6.55 -10.08 2.02
N LYS A 39 6.89 -9.23 2.99
CA LYS A 39 8.20 -9.28 3.65
C LYS A 39 8.39 -10.59 4.40
N GLU A 40 7.37 -11.09 5.09
CA GLU A 40 7.41 -12.39 5.77
C GLU A 40 7.56 -13.53 4.76
N ALA A 41 6.83 -13.48 3.65
CA ALA A 41 6.97 -14.46 2.57
C ALA A 41 8.38 -14.46 1.98
N LYS A 42 8.98 -13.28 1.83
CA LYS A 42 10.36 -13.14 1.34
C LYS A 42 11.35 -13.81 2.29
N LEU A 43 11.17 -13.64 3.60
CA LEU A 43 12.00 -14.30 4.61
C LEU A 43 11.82 -15.83 4.58
N THR A 44 10.59 -16.30 4.48
CA THR A 44 10.28 -17.73 4.37
C THR A 44 10.93 -18.32 3.13
N LEU A 45 10.87 -17.63 2.01
CA LEU A 45 11.51 -18.06 0.76
C LEU A 45 13.02 -18.06 0.88
N SER A 46 13.61 -17.08 1.58
CA SER A 46 15.05 -17.04 1.87
C SER A 46 15.49 -18.26 2.67
N ASP A 47 14.73 -18.62 3.71
CA ASP A 47 15.03 -19.79 4.55
C ASP A 47 14.88 -21.10 3.74
N ALA A 48 13.85 -21.20 2.92
CA ALA A 48 13.65 -22.35 2.04
C ALA A 48 14.78 -22.47 1.02
N SER A 49 15.26 -21.33 0.47
CA SER A 49 16.37 -21.32 -0.49
C SER A 49 17.66 -21.87 0.11
N LYS A 50 17.94 -21.62 1.39
CA LYS A 50 19.07 -22.19 2.08
C LYS A 50 19.02 -23.72 2.15
N LYS A 51 17.83 -24.28 2.28
CA LYS A 51 17.61 -25.74 2.31
C LYS A 51 17.75 -26.37 0.93
N ILE A 52 17.53 -25.64 -0.15
CA ILE A 52 17.67 -26.12 -1.52
C ILE A 52 19.12 -26.50 -1.81
N THR A 53 20.09 -25.76 -1.29
CA THR A 53 21.52 -25.96 -1.57
C THR A 53 22.24 -26.77 -0.49
N HIS A 54 21.56 -27.21 0.56
CA HIS A 54 22.15 -27.99 1.63
C HIS A 54 21.40 -29.31 1.85
N PRO A 55 22.11 -30.41 2.23
CA PRO A 55 23.59 -30.51 2.20
C PRO A 55 24.17 -30.56 0.80
N ASP A 56 25.46 -30.22 0.68
CA ASP A 56 26.14 -30.38 -0.59
C ASP A 56 26.21 -31.86 -0.99
N LEU A 57 25.88 -32.16 -2.23
CA LEU A 57 25.97 -33.49 -2.80
C LEU A 57 27.29 -33.61 -3.54
N THR A 58 28.09 -34.62 -3.20
CA THR A 58 29.34 -34.92 -3.86
C THR A 58 29.25 -36.28 -4.53
N SER A 59 30.19 -36.57 -5.40
CA SER A 59 30.29 -37.89 -6.02
C SER A 59 30.50 -39.03 -5.01
N HIS A 60 30.86 -38.70 -3.75
CA HIS A 60 30.99 -39.63 -2.65
C HIS A 60 29.67 -39.93 -1.95
N THR A 61 28.73 -38.98 -1.96
CA THR A 61 27.42 -39.14 -1.33
C THR A 61 26.40 -39.72 -2.28
N TRP A 62 26.56 -39.53 -3.59
CA TRP A 62 25.68 -40.04 -4.64
C TRP A 62 26.53 -40.63 -5.77
N PHE A 63 25.93 -41.47 -6.61
CA PHE A 63 26.61 -41.94 -7.79
C PHE A 63 26.79 -40.81 -8.81
N GLY A 64 28.04 -40.46 -9.11
CA GLY A 64 28.52 -39.36 -9.95
C GLY A 64 27.52 -38.59 -10.80
N HIS A 65 27.03 -39.24 -11.89
CA HIS A 65 26.09 -38.59 -12.80
C HIS A 65 24.77 -38.17 -12.14
N LEU A 66 24.24 -38.96 -11.20
CA LEU A 66 23.02 -38.63 -10.46
C LEU A 66 23.23 -37.45 -9.55
N ALA A 67 24.39 -37.37 -8.90
CA ALA A 67 24.75 -36.23 -8.05
C ALA A 67 24.82 -34.95 -8.87
N ASP A 68 25.48 -34.99 -10.04
CA ASP A 68 25.60 -33.84 -10.93
C ASP A 68 24.25 -33.36 -11.45
N THR A 69 23.39 -34.31 -11.89
CA THR A 69 22.03 -33.97 -12.35
C THR A 69 21.18 -33.35 -11.25
N PHE A 70 21.28 -33.87 -10.05
CA PHE A 70 20.55 -33.35 -8.90
C PHE A 70 21.04 -31.94 -8.51
N ASP A 71 22.34 -31.70 -8.56
CA ASP A 71 22.91 -30.39 -8.29
C ASP A 71 22.46 -29.36 -9.33
N ASP A 72 22.40 -29.73 -10.61
CA ASP A 72 21.87 -28.87 -11.68
C ASP A 72 20.41 -28.47 -11.41
N ILE A 73 19.58 -29.41 -10.98
CA ILE A 73 18.19 -29.14 -10.62
C ILE A 73 18.12 -28.18 -9.43
N ARG A 74 18.95 -28.39 -8.43
CA ARG A 74 19.01 -27.52 -7.25
C ARG A 74 19.47 -26.10 -7.61
N ASP A 75 20.44 -25.96 -8.52
CA ASP A 75 20.89 -24.67 -9.02
C ASP A 75 19.79 -23.94 -9.78
N GLU A 76 19.02 -24.63 -10.60
CA GLU A 76 17.86 -24.05 -11.28
C GLU A 76 16.79 -23.59 -10.28
N MET A 77 16.52 -24.39 -9.26
CA MET A 77 15.58 -24.02 -8.19
C MET A 77 16.07 -22.81 -7.40
N ALA A 78 17.35 -22.75 -7.09
CA ALA A 78 17.96 -21.63 -6.40
C ALA A 78 17.87 -20.34 -7.23
N SER A 79 18.13 -20.43 -8.54
CA SER A 79 18.00 -19.28 -9.45
C SER A 79 16.56 -18.78 -9.54
N ALA A 80 15.59 -19.71 -9.68
CA ALA A 80 14.17 -19.35 -9.70
C ALA A 80 13.73 -18.68 -8.40
N SER A 81 14.16 -19.23 -7.25
CA SER A 81 13.89 -18.67 -5.93
C SER A 81 14.47 -17.27 -5.78
N GLN A 82 15.68 -17.06 -6.28
CA GLN A 82 16.35 -15.75 -6.23
C GLN A 82 15.64 -14.71 -7.08
N GLU A 83 15.14 -15.12 -8.27
CA GLU A 83 14.38 -14.21 -9.12
C GLU A 83 13.06 -13.79 -8.45
N ILE A 84 12.32 -14.74 -7.88
CA ILE A 84 11.07 -14.43 -7.16
C ILE A 84 11.36 -13.47 -6.01
N LYS A 85 12.34 -13.79 -5.16
CA LYS A 85 12.68 -13.01 -3.98
C LYS A 85 13.29 -11.65 -4.33
N GLY A 86 14.24 -11.64 -5.27
CA GLY A 86 15.02 -10.44 -5.58
C GLY A 86 14.35 -9.49 -6.55
N VAL A 87 13.60 -10.00 -7.51
CA VAL A 87 12.99 -9.18 -8.57
C VAL A 87 11.50 -9.01 -8.34
N GLN A 88 10.76 -10.11 -8.34
CA GLN A 88 9.29 -10.04 -8.31
C GLN A 88 8.74 -9.48 -7.00
N LEU A 89 9.19 -9.96 -5.85
CA LEU A 89 8.73 -9.48 -4.55
C LEU A 89 9.20 -8.05 -4.27
N THR A 90 10.42 -7.71 -4.69
CA THR A 90 10.95 -6.35 -4.55
C THR A 90 10.14 -5.37 -5.39
N ASN A 91 9.82 -5.72 -6.64
CA ASN A 91 8.99 -4.89 -7.50
C ASN A 91 7.58 -4.70 -6.92
N LEU A 92 7.01 -5.75 -6.35
CA LEU A 92 5.70 -5.68 -5.71
C LEU A 92 5.72 -4.76 -4.49
N LEU A 93 6.75 -4.86 -3.63
CA LEU A 93 6.94 -3.98 -2.48
C LEU A 93 7.08 -2.52 -2.91
N ASN A 94 7.87 -2.25 -3.95
CA ASN A 94 8.03 -0.91 -4.49
C ASN A 94 6.70 -0.36 -5.01
N ARG A 95 5.92 -1.18 -5.68
CA ARG A 95 4.60 -0.76 -6.18
C ARG A 95 3.63 -0.43 -5.04
N ILE A 96 3.65 -1.21 -3.98
CA ILE A 96 2.85 -0.93 -2.78
C ILE A 96 3.26 0.41 -2.17
N ASP A 97 4.56 0.66 -2.05
CA ASP A 97 5.08 1.93 -1.51
C ASP A 97 4.66 3.13 -2.36
N GLU A 98 4.67 3.00 -3.69
CA GLU A 98 4.19 4.04 -4.61
C GLU A 98 2.70 4.33 -4.40
N ILE A 99 1.88 3.30 -4.29
CA ILE A 99 0.43 3.45 -4.08
C ILE A 99 0.15 4.12 -2.73
N ILE A 100 0.85 3.72 -1.68
CA ILE A 100 0.72 4.34 -0.35
C ILE A 100 1.09 5.83 -0.41
N SER A 101 2.17 6.16 -1.11
CA SER A 101 2.59 7.55 -1.32
C SER A 101 1.53 8.36 -2.07
N ASP A 102 0.97 7.80 -3.14
CA ASP A 102 -0.08 8.44 -3.92
C ASP A 102 -1.33 8.68 -3.07
N PHE A 103 -1.76 7.69 -2.31
CA PHE A 103 -2.92 7.81 -1.42
C PHE A 103 -2.68 8.83 -0.30
N THR A 104 -1.48 8.89 0.23
CA THR A 104 -1.10 9.90 1.24
C THR A 104 -1.21 11.30 0.65
N SER A 105 -0.71 11.50 -0.58
CA SER A 105 -0.82 12.78 -1.28
C SER A 105 -2.27 13.16 -1.57
N GLU A 106 -3.10 12.20 -1.96
CA GLU A 106 -4.52 12.41 -2.20
C GLU A 106 -5.25 12.80 -0.91
N ILE A 107 -4.91 12.20 0.22
CA ILE A 107 -5.45 12.55 1.54
C ILE A 107 -5.11 14.01 1.87
N HIS A 108 -3.87 14.43 1.66
CA HIS A 108 -3.47 15.82 1.88
C HIS A 108 -4.27 16.80 1.01
N SER A 109 -4.49 16.46 -0.26
CA SER A 109 -5.30 17.27 -1.17
C SER A 109 -6.74 17.36 -0.69
N LEU A 110 -7.33 16.26 -0.23
CA LEU A 110 -8.67 16.23 0.30
C LEU A 110 -8.80 17.05 1.60
N GLU A 111 -7.80 16.99 2.46
CA GLU A 111 -7.74 17.81 3.68
C GLU A 111 -7.71 19.30 3.34
N HIS A 112 -6.96 19.72 2.31
CA HIS A 112 -6.95 21.08 1.81
C HIS A 112 -8.33 21.50 1.28
N GLU A 113 -9.01 20.63 0.56
CA GLU A 113 -10.36 20.89 0.09
C GLU A 113 -11.34 21.04 1.25
N ILE A 114 -11.22 20.23 2.28
CA ILE A 114 -12.04 20.32 3.50
C ILE A 114 -11.86 21.71 4.12
N HIS A 115 -10.63 22.17 4.32
CA HIS A 115 -10.35 23.49 4.88
C HIS A 115 -10.93 24.61 4.02
N SER A 116 -10.84 24.47 2.71
CA SER A 116 -11.43 25.43 1.77
C SER A 116 -12.95 25.51 1.93
N VAL A 117 -13.62 24.36 1.99
CA VAL A 117 -15.08 24.29 2.16
C VAL A 117 -15.51 24.82 3.53
N GLU A 118 -14.77 24.50 4.59
CA GLU A 118 -15.03 25.01 5.94
C GLU A 118 -14.96 26.56 5.98
N ARG A 119 -13.99 27.13 5.27
CA ARG A 119 -13.90 28.60 5.14
C ARG A 119 -15.08 29.18 4.39
N LYS A 120 -15.55 28.51 3.35
CA LYS A 120 -16.74 28.93 2.60
C LYS A 120 -17.99 28.91 3.46
N ILE A 121 -18.13 27.88 4.29
CA ILE A 121 -19.24 27.78 5.25
C ILE A 121 -19.18 28.94 6.23
N GLU A 122 -18.00 29.23 6.78
CA GLU A 122 -17.83 30.33 7.72
C GLU A 122 -18.17 31.69 7.10
N LYS A 123 -17.72 31.94 5.88
CA LYS A 123 -18.06 33.16 5.13
C LYS A 123 -19.56 33.26 4.92
N GLU A 124 -20.22 32.19 4.58
CA GLU A 124 -21.65 32.17 4.33
C GLU A 124 -22.45 32.44 5.62
N LYS A 125 -22.01 31.88 6.74
CA LYS A 125 -22.59 32.15 8.06
C LYS A 125 -22.43 33.62 8.45
N GLN A 126 -21.28 34.21 8.23
CA GLN A 126 -21.02 35.64 8.47
C GLN A 126 -21.93 36.52 7.64
N LYS A 127 -22.06 36.19 6.36
CA LYS A 127 -22.91 36.88 5.42
C LYS A 127 -24.37 36.89 5.87
N GLN A 128 -24.87 35.72 6.35
CA GLN A 128 -26.22 35.60 6.85
C GLN A 128 -26.43 36.46 8.14
N LEU A 129 -25.45 36.50 9.02
CA LEU A 129 -25.50 37.33 10.22
C LEU A 129 -25.57 38.82 9.88
N GLU A 130 -24.82 39.25 8.88
CA GLU A 130 -24.82 40.65 8.41
C GLU A 130 -26.17 41.01 7.79
N GLU A 131 -26.76 40.14 6.99
CA GLU A 131 -28.07 40.32 6.40
C GLU A 131 -29.18 40.44 7.46
N LYS A 132 -29.05 39.74 8.58
CA LYS A 132 -29.99 39.84 9.71
C LYS A 132 -29.86 41.12 10.48
N ARG A 133 -28.68 41.72 10.51
CA ARG A 133 -28.41 42.98 11.22
C ARG A 133 -28.81 44.20 10.40
N GLY A 134 -28.84 44.02 9.11
CA GLY A 134 -29.30 45.06 8.19
C GLY A 134 -30.80 45.05 8.07
#